data_40d19aeeb5fce7ee5ef0a9266376b1d3
#
_entry.id   40d19aeeb5fce7ee5ef0a9266376b1d3
#
_cell.length_a   1.000
_cell.length_b   1.000
_cell.length_c   1.000
_cell.angle_alpha   90.00
_cell.angle_beta   90.00
_cell.angle_gamma   90.00
#
_symmetry.space_group_name_H-M   'P 1'
#
loop_
_entity.id
_entity.type
_entity.pdbx_description
1 polymer ?
#
loop_
_entity_poly.entity_id
_entity_poly.type
_entity_poly.pdbx_seq_one_letter_code
_entity_poly.pdbx_strand_id
1 'polypeptide(L)'
;TQKSAVRFEIDGVGTYDTTSYDSESQGDNNVRIFSASATISTPGTYTVRAYSSSGGGYSSDYREFTILVVSTTDSDTTTGESRRVSDSMLDNIASYEGYVPQVSPDTLAGNIPTVGYGYVVSKNTTFYNTLTRSEAKAMLADTVNRGSYTTEINRFISNNGLLMSQCQFDALASFSYNVGAGYWNGSGNCYVRTVIMNAVVPPQ
;
A
#
# COMPACT_ATOMS: atom_id res chain seq x y z
N THR A 1 -10.54 -4.85 -28.73
CA THR A 1 -10.83 -6.32 -28.68
C THR A 1 -10.68 -6.77 -27.25
N GLN A 2 -11.69 -7.49 -26.75
CA GLN A 2 -11.74 -7.96 -25.38
C GLN A 2 -10.66 -9.05 -25.16
N LYS A 3 -9.94 -8.99 -24.04
CA LYS A 3 -8.92 -9.98 -23.72
C LYS A 3 -9.54 -11.29 -23.27
N SER A 4 -8.98 -12.41 -23.71
CA SER A 4 -9.48 -13.78 -23.46
C SER A 4 -8.62 -14.55 -22.49
N ALA A 5 -7.36 -14.14 -22.29
CA ALA A 5 -6.43 -14.77 -21.38
C ALA A 5 -5.36 -13.79 -20.90
N VAL A 6 -4.74 -14.12 -19.79
CA VAL A 6 -3.56 -13.42 -19.26
C VAL A 6 -2.53 -14.46 -18.85
N ARG A 7 -1.27 -14.16 -19.16
CA ARG A 7 -0.09 -14.89 -18.67
C ARG A 7 0.64 -14.00 -17.66
N PHE A 8 0.99 -14.58 -16.52
CA PHE A 8 1.89 -13.98 -15.55
C PHE A 8 3.20 -14.76 -15.57
N GLU A 9 4.30 -14.06 -15.79
CA GLU A 9 5.65 -14.60 -15.64
C GLU A 9 6.29 -13.99 -14.41
N ILE A 10 6.80 -14.84 -13.51
CA ILE A 10 7.49 -14.42 -12.29
C ILE A 10 8.92 -14.91 -12.40
N ASP A 11 9.87 -13.99 -12.48
CA ASP A 11 11.29 -14.30 -12.68
C ASP A 11 11.80 -15.27 -11.59
N GLY A 12 12.37 -16.40 -12.02
CA GLY A 12 12.87 -17.44 -11.14
C GLY A 12 11.84 -18.32 -10.44
N VAL A 13 10.53 -18.12 -10.71
CA VAL A 13 9.45 -18.89 -10.08
C VAL A 13 8.66 -19.69 -11.12
N GLY A 14 8.15 -19.05 -12.17
CA GLY A 14 7.40 -19.75 -13.20
C GLY A 14 6.45 -18.87 -14.01
N THR A 15 5.70 -19.56 -14.86
CA THR A 15 4.70 -18.98 -15.77
C THR A 15 3.32 -19.53 -15.42
N TYR A 16 2.34 -18.62 -15.30
CA TYR A 16 0.98 -18.93 -14.89
C TYR A 16 -0.01 -18.36 -15.89
N ASP A 17 -0.68 -19.23 -16.61
CA ASP A 17 -1.69 -18.87 -17.62
C ASP A 17 -3.09 -18.97 -17.03
N THR A 18 -3.93 -17.98 -17.30
CA THR A 18 -5.34 -18.01 -16.91
C THR A 18 -6.22 -17.56 -18.07
N THR A 19 -7.26 -18.35 -18.34
CA THR A 19 -8.33 -18.07 -19.31
C THR A 19 -9.66 -17.76 -18.63
N SER A 20 -9.76 -18.05 -17.33
CA SER A 20 -10.92 -17.70 -16.51
C SER A 20 -10.77 -16.31 -15.93
N TYR A 21 -11.85 -15.55 -15.89
CA TYR A 21 -11.91 -14.26 -15.22
C TYR A 21 -12.92 -14.31 -14.07
N ASP A 22 -12.57 -13.65 -12.95
CA ASP A 22 -13.34 -13.74 -11.72
C ASP A 22 -14.54 -12.79 -11.72
N SER A 23 -14.41 -11.66 -12.41
CA SER A 23 -15.48 -10.68 -12.51
C SER A 23 -15.40 -9.88 -13.80
N GLU A 24 -16.56 -9.40 -14.24
CA GLU A 24 -16.69 -8.46 -15.33
C GLU A 24 -17.45 -7.23 -14.81
N SER A 25 -16.85 -6.06 -14.90
CA SER A 25 -17.55 -4.84 -14.51
C SER A 25 -18.57 -4.47 -15.60
N GLN A 26 -19.80 -4.18 -15.19
CA GLN A 26 -20.84 -3.64 -16.06
C GLN A 26 -20.72 -2.11 -16.06
N GLY A 27 -20.26 -1.56 -17.15
CA GLY A 27 -20.11 -0.13 -17.38
C GLY A 27 -19.60 0.14 -18.79
N ASP A 28 -19.38 1.39 -19.16
CA ASP A 28 -18.91 1.79 -20.50
C ASP A 28 -17.58 1.15 -20.91
N ASN A 29 -16.85 0.57 -19.96
CA ASN A 29 -15.65 -0.23 -20.19
C ASN A 29 -15.81 -1.60 -19.50
N ASN A 30 -16.12 -2.63 -20.28
CA ASN A 30 -16.13 -4.01 -19.79
C ASN A 30 -14.72 -4.42 -19.37
N VAL A 31 -14.46 -4.44 -18.07
CA VAL A 31 -13.18 -4.85 -17.48
C VAL A 31 -13.29 -6.27 -16.98
N ARG A 32 -12.42 -7.16 -17.45
CA ARG A 32 -12.26 -8.52 -16.95
C ARG A 32 -11.10 -8.59 -15.98
N ILE A 33 -11.31 -9.22 -14.84
CA ILE A 33 -10.28 -9.46 -13.83
C ILE A 33 -9.82 -10.90 -13.95
N PHE A 34 -8.56 -11.08 -14.29
CA PHE A 34 -7.90 -12.38 -14.38
C PHE A 34 -7.03 -12.59 -13.17
N SER A 35 -7.14 -13.75 -12.53
CA SER A 35 -6.38 -14.11 -11.35
C SER A 35 -5.58 -15.38 -11.58
N ALA A 36 -4.39 -15.44 -11.02
CA ALA A 36 -3.57 -16.64 -10.93
C ALA A 36 -2.92 -16.70 -9.55
N SER A 37 -2.67 -17.91 -9.05
CA SER A 37 -2.00 -18.11 -7.76
C SER A 37 -0.62 -18.70 -7.97
N ALA A 38 0.36 -18.14 -7.27
CA ALA A 38 1.72 -18.66 -7.21
C ALA A 38 2.16 -18.77 -5.76
N THR A 39 2.94 -19.81 -5.43
CA THR A 39 3.58 -19.94 -4.12
C THR A 39 5.06 -19.61 -4.26
N ILE A 40 5.51 -18.59 -3.53
CA ILE A 40 6.92 -18.19 -3.47
C ILE A 40 7.37 -18.36 -2.02
N SER A 41 8.25 -19.35 -1.78
CA SER A 41 8.74 -19.68 -0.44
C SER A 41 10.08 -19.02 -0.09
N THR A 42 10.80 -18.53 -1.07
CA THR A 42 12.11 -17.89 -0.87
C THR A 42 11.92 -16.39 -0.76
N PRO A 43 12.40 -15.74 0.32
CA PRO A 43 12.39 -14.28 0.41
C PRO A 43 13.24 -13.65 -0.69
N GLY A 44 12.77 -12.54 -1.23
CA GLY A 44 13.46 -11.84 -2.31
C GLY A 44 12.55 -10.87 -3.06
N THR A 45 13.15 -10.15 -3.99
CA THR A 45 12.41 -9.26 -4.89
C THR A 45 12.20 -9.98 -6.22
N TYR A 46 10.96 -10.05 -6.67
CA TYR A 46 10.57 -10.76 -7.88
C TYR A 46 9.92 -9.80 -8.86
N THR A 47 10.35 -9.86 -10.11
CA THR A 47 9.70 -9.15 -11.19
C THR A 47 8.58 -10.00 -11.76
N VAL A 48 7.40 -9.41 -11.89
CA VAL A 48 6.22 -10.05 -12.48
C VAL A 48 5.87 -9.32 -13.76
N ARG A 49 5.73 -10.08 -14.86
CA ARG A 49 5.26 -9.55 -16.15
C ARG A 49 3.91 -10.14 -16.49
N ALA A 50 2.97 -9.29 -16.87
CA ALA A 50 1.62 -9.70 -17.27
C ALA A 50 1.42 -9.44 -18.77
N TYR A 51 1.16 -10.51 -19.50
CA TYR A 51 0.91 -10.50 -20.95
C TYR A 51 -0.56 -10.79 -21.21
N SER A 52 -1.19 -10.05 -22.10
CA SER A 52 -2.58 -10.29 -22.47
C SER A 52 -2.70 -11.05 -23.80
N SER A 53 -3.80 -11.82 -23.96
CA SER A 53 -4.16 -12.49 -25.20
C SER A 53 -5.56 -12.12 -25.66
N SER A 54 -5.77 -12.05 -26.97
CA SER A 54 -7.08 -11.87 -27.61
C SER A 54 -7.47 -13.06 -28.50
N GLY A 55 -6.88 -14.24 -28.25
CA GLY A 55 -7.23 -15.50 -28.93
C GLY A 55 -6.24 -15.99 -29.98
N GLY A 56 -5.10 -15.34 -30.19
CA GLY A 56 -4.09 -15.72 -31.19
C GLY A 56 -2.66 -15.85 -30.65
N GLY A 57 -2.51 -16.07 -29.35
CA GLY A 57 -1.23 -16.03 -28.65
C GLY A 57 -1.14 -14.83 -27.71
N TYR A 58 -0.09 -14.80 -26.90
CA TYR A 58 0.16 -13.69 -25.98
C TYR A 58 0.84 -12.53 -26.71
N SER A 59 0.51 -11.30 -26.30
CA SER A 59 1.13 -10.07 -26.80
C SER A 59 2.63 -10.07 -26.48
N SER A 60 3.45 -9.45 -27.32
CA SER A 60 4.81 -9.09 -26.96
C SER A 60 4.90 -7.95 -25.94
N ASP A 61 3.83 -7.14 -25.86
CA ASP A 61 3.70 -6.08 -24.88
C ASP A 61 3.23 -6.64 -23.54
N TYR A 62 3.85 -6.20 -22.46
CA TYR A 62 3.52 -6.62 -21.10
C TYR A 62 3.44 -5.42 -20.15
N ARG A 63 2.83 -5.67 -19.01
CA ARG A 63 2.94 -4.79 -17.83
C ARG A 63 3.85 -5.46 -16.83
N GLU A 64 4.75 -4.68 -16.26
CA GLU A 64 5.73 -5.15 -15.28
C GLU A 64 5.48 -4.49 -13.94
N PHE A 65 5.59 -5.27 -12.88
CA PHE A 65 5.60 -4.79 -11.49
C PHE A 65 6.50 -5.69 -10.65
N THR A 66 6.89 -5.18 -9.52
CA THR A 66 7.78 -5.89 -8.59
C THR A 66 7.02 -6.30 -7.35
N ILE A 67 7.24 -7.53 -6.88
CA ILE A 67 6.76 -8.01 -5.59
C ILE A 67 7.95 -8.30 -4.68
N LEU A 68 7.82 -7.94 -3.41
CA LEU A 68 8.78 -8.27 -2.36
C LEU A 68 8.21 -9.40 -1.51
N VAL A 69 8.89 -10.55 -1.51
CA VAL A 69 8.60 -11.66 -0.61
C VAL A 69 9.54 -11.57 0.59
N VAL A 70 8.97 -11.42 1.77
CA VAL A 70 9.73 -11.33 3.02
C VAL A 70 9.69 -12.64 3.77
N SER A 71 10.76 -12.95 4.51
CA SER A 71 10.77 -14.08 5.42
C SER A 71 9.78 -13.84 6.56
N THR A 72 8.91 -14.80 6.84
CA THR A 72 8.01 -14.76 7.99
C THR A 72 8.73 -15.15 9.31
N THR A 73 10.07 -15.30 9.28
CA THR A 73 10.86 -15.54 10.50
C THR A 73 10.98 -14.30 11.39
N ASP A 74 10.54 -13.13 10.94
CA ASP A 74 10.20 -12.05 11.87
C ASP A 74 8.95 -12.48 12.63
N SER A 75 9.17 -12.97 13.84
CA SER A 75 8.18 -13.45 14.82
C SER A 75 7.28 -12.34 15.37
N ASP A 76 6.91 -11.36 14.54
CA ASP A 76 6.08 -10.22 14.93
C ASP A 76 4.66 -10.28 14.35
N THR A 77 4.09 -11.49 14.27
CA THR A 77 2.64 -11.66 14.11
C THR A 77 1.97 -11.67 15.48
N THR A 78 2.07 -10.56 16.22
CA THR A 78 1.34 -10.41 17.47
C THR A 78 -0.09 -9.97 17.18
N THR A 79 -1.03 -10.84 17.49
CA THR A 79 -2.44 -10.48 17.64
C THR A 79 -2.60 -9.62 18.89
N GLY A 80 -3.13 -8.42 18.75
CA GLY A 80 -3.60 -7.61 19.86
C GLY A 80 -2.73 -6.43 20.28
N GLU A 81 -1.49 -6.31 19.83
CA GLU A 81 -0.69 -5.10 20.06
C GLU A 81 -0.93 -4.03 18.99
N SER A 82 -0.96 -2.78 19.43
CA SER A 82 -1.03 -1.62 18.52
C SER A 82 0.28 -1.47 17.78
N ARG A 83 0.30 -1.82 16.50
CA ARG A 83 1.50 -1.74 15.66
C ARG A 83 1.84 -0.32 15.28
N ARG A 84 3.11 -0.10 15.07
CA ARG A 84 3.70 1.15 14.57
C ARG A 84 4.35 0.91 13.23
N VAL A 85 4.45 1.97 12.44
CA VAL A 85 5.17 1.95 11.16
C VAL A 85 6.67 1.74 11.42
N SER A 86 7.29 0.89 10.63
CA SER A 86 8.74 0.65 10.71
C SER A 86 9.55 1.88 10.29
N ASP A 87 10.80 1.96 10.75
CA ASP A 87 11.71 3.04 10.38
C ASP A 87 11.98 3.05 8.87
N SER A 88 12.07 1.88 8.24
CA SER A 88 12.27 1.75 6.80
C SER A 88 11.08 2.29 6.00
N MET A 89 9.86 2.09 6.47
CA MET A 89 8.67 2.67 5.84
C MET A 89 8.59 4.17 6.08
N LEU A 90 8.99 4.67 7.25
CA LEU A 90 9.08 6.11 7.50
C LEU A 90 10.09 6.78 6.56
N ASP A 91 11.24 6.13 6.29
CA ASP A 91 12.20 6.61 5.30
C ASP A 91 11.62 6.61 3.88
N ASN A 92 10.84 5.59 3.55
CA ASN A 92 10.14 5.50 2.28
C ASN A 92 9.13 6.64 2.11
N ILE A 93 8.24 6.86 3.08
CA ILE A 93 7.26 7.97 3.07
C ILE A 93 8.02 9.31 2.95
N ALA A 94 9.05 9.54 3.76
CA ALA A 94 9.85 10.75 3.74
C ALA A 94 10.49 11.03 2.37
N SER A 95 10.85 9.98 1.63
CA SER A 95 11.45 10.10 0.29
C SER A 95 10.48 10.64 -0.75
N TYR A 96 9.18 10.36 -0.61
CA TYR A 96 8.14 10.84 -1.52
C TYR A 96 7.62 12.24 -1.16
N GLU A 97 7.50 12.55 0.14
CA GLU A 97 6.94 13.82 0.61
C GLU A 97 7.85 15.03 0.37
N GLY A 98 9.15 14.81 0.25
CA GLY A 98 10.12 15.88 0.16
C GLY A 98 10.37 16.58 1.51
N TYR A 99 11.57 17.09 1.68
CA TYR A 99 12.00 17.73 2.94
C TYR A 99 11.97 19.25 2.85
N VAL A 100 11.18 19.87 3.71
CA VAL A 100 11.05 21.32 3.85
C VAL A 100 11.58 21.76 5.23
N PRO A 101 12.76 22.36 5.32
CA PRO A 101 13.40 22.68 6.62
C PRO A 101 12.74 23.81 7.39
N GLN A 102 12.01 24.69 6.71
CA GLN A 102 11.31 25.85 7.30
C GLN A 102 9.87 25.88 6.84
N VAL A 103 8.99 26.49 7.62
CA VAL A 103 7.58 26.62 7.23
C VAL A 103 7.47 27.34 5.88
N SER A 104 6.82 26.66 4.95
CA SER A 104 6.61 27.14 3.60
C SER A 104 5.16 26.85 3.19
N PRO A 105 4.53 27.73 2.37
CA PRO A 105 3.21 27.45 1.86
C PRO A 105 3.27 26.29 0.86
N ASP A 106 2.43 25.27 1.06
CA ASP A 106 2.22 24.23 0.08
C ASP A 106 1.31 24.77 -1.04
N THR A 107 1.93 25.10 -2.18
CA THR A 107 1.23 25.67 -3.32
C THR A 107 0.26 24.70 -3.99
N LEU A 108 0.49 23.41 -3.86
CA LEU A 108 -0.37 22.34 -4.41
C LEU A 108 -1.60 22.10 -3.54
N ALA A 109 -1.49 22.36 -2.22
CA ALA A 109 -2.56 22.21 -1.25
C ALA A 109 -3.22 23.55 -0.84
N GLY A 110 -3.27 24.53 -1.74
CA GLY A 110 -3.94 25.81 -1.47
C GLY A 110 -3.19 26.73 -0.50
N ASN A 111 -1.87 26.73 -0.54
CA ASN A 111 -0.98 27.52 0.29
C ASN A 111 -1.08 27.20 1.81
N ILE A 112 -1.38 25.97 2.15
CA ILE A 112 -1.36 25.52 3.55
C ILE A 112 0.09 25.53 4.06
N PRO A 113 0.37 26.16 5.22
CA PRO A 113 1.72 26.17 5.75
C PRO A 113 2.16 24.76 6.17
N THR A 114 3.25 24.27 5.60
CA THR A 114 3.83 22.96 5.90
C THR A 114 5.30 23.06 6.26
N VAL A 115 5.81 22.07 7.00
CA VAL A 115 7.22 21.93 7.37
C VAL A 115 7.61 20.45 7.48
N GLY A 116 8.88 20.14 7.41
CA GLY A 116 9.39 18.79 7.53
C GLY A 116 9.02 17.95 6.32
N TYR A 117 8.29 16.87 6.52
CA TYR A 117 7.75 15.96 5.51
C TYR A 117 6.21 16.10 5.43
N GLY A 118 5.75 17.28 5.05
CA GLY A 118 4.33 17.54 4.86
C GLY A 118 3.54 17.83 6.16
N TYR A 119 4.20 18.08 7.29
CA TYR A 119 3.50 18.42 8.52
C TYR A 119 2.80 19.77 8.39
N VAL A 120 1.48 19.79 8.54
CA VAL A 120 0.67 21.01 8.48
C VAL A 120 0.82 21.80 9.76
N VAL A 121 1.29 23.02 9.63
CA VAL A 121 1.43 23.95 10.74
C VAL A 121 0.15 24.77 10.89
N SER A 122 -0.37 24.86 12.11
CA SER A 122 -1.52 25.74 12.36
C SER A 122 -1.11 27.20 12.11
N LYS A 123 -2.02 28.00 11.57
CA LYS A 123 -1.79 29.42 11.27
C LYS A 123 -1.31 30.25 12.47
N ASN A 124 -1.51 29.73 13.68
CA ASN A 124 -1.13 30.38 14.94
C ASN A 124 0.16 29.81 15.55
N THR A 125 0.81 28.86 14.89
CA THR A 125 2.04 28.26 15.39
C THR A 125 3.23 28.92 14.69
N THR A 126 4.11 29.52 15.46
CA THR A 126 5.35 30.12 14.93
C THR A 126 6.47 29.11 15.08
N PHE A 127 7.00 28.63 13.96
CA PHE A 127 8.22 27.84 13.93
C PHE A 127 9.39 28.77 13.69
N TYR A 128 10.22 28.99 14.71
CA TYR A 128 11.37 29.88 14.62
C TYR A 128 12.65 29.21 14.14
N ASN A 129 12.70 27.89 14.21
CA ASN A 129 13.93 27.14 13.94
C ASN A 129 13.82 26.35 12.63
N THR A 130 14.96 26.22 11.96
CA THR A 130 15.12 25.28 10.87
C THR A 130 15.13 23.87 11.42
N LEU A 131 14.22 23.01 10.95
CA LEU A 131 14.21 21.59 11.32
C LEU A 131 15.37 20.86 10.65
N THR A 132 16.02 19.99 11.39
CA THR A 132 16.91 18.98 10.82
C THR A 132 16.10 17.84 10.20
N ARG A 133 16.69 17.06 9.31
CA ARG A 133 16.04 15.86 8.75
C ARG A 133 15.63 14.86 9.82
N SER A 134 16.42 14.73 10.88
CA SER A 134 16.11 13.85 12.02
C SER A 134 14.88 14.31 12.78
N GLU A 135 14.77 15.60 13.08
CA GLU A 135 13.59 16.19 13.74
C GLU A 135 12.35 16.07 12.85
N ALA A 136 12.48 16.35 11.55
CA ALA A 136 11.40 16.19 10.60
C ALA A 136 10.91 14.73 10.50
N LYS A 137 11.85 13.75 10.52
CA LYS A 137 11.50 12.33 10.56
C LYS A 137 10.81 11.94 11.87
N ALA A 138 11.23 12.48 13.00
CA ALA A 138 10.57 12.26 14.28
C ALA A 138 9.13 12.81 14.27
N MET A 139 8.92 13.99 13.67
CA MET A 139 7.57 14.56 13.49
C MET A 139 6.71 13.71 12.57
N LEU A 140 7.27 13.21 11.47
CA LEU A 140 6.57 12.28 10.56
C LEU A 140 6.17 11.00 11.30
N ALA A 141 7.09 10.40 12.06
CA ALA A 141 6.82 9.20 12.85
C ALA A 141 5.70 9.43 13.88
N ASP A 142 5.70 10.59 14.53
CA ASP A 142 4.62 10.96 15.46
C ASP A 142 3.29 11.14 14.73
N THR A 143 3.27 11.86 13.63
CA THR A 143 2.08 12.09 12.80
C THR A 143 1.47 10.78 12.32
N VAL A 144 2.29 9.87 11.77
CA VAL A 144 1.81 8.60 11.24
C VAL A 144 1.35 7.66 12.37
N ASN A 145 2.13 7.55 13.45
CA ASN A 145 1.89 6.56 14.50
C ASN A 145 0.92 6.98 15.60
N ARG A 146 0.67 8.27 15.78
CA ARG A 146 -0.32 8.78 16.75
C ARG A 146 -1.58 9.30 16.10
N GLY A 147 -1.53 9.53 14.79
CA GLY A 147 -2.68 9.95 14.01
C GLY A 147 -3.68 8.83 13.73
N SER A 148 -4.76 9.17 13.04
CA SER A 148 -5.77 8.22 12.62
C SER A 148 -5.26 7.14 11.65
N TYR A 149 -4.12 7.38 10.98
CA TYR A 149 -3.58 6.49 9.95
C TYR A 149 -3.35 5.07 10.48
N THR A 150 -2.54 4.92 11.52
CA THR A 150 -2.26 3.60 12.10
C THR A 150 -3.33 3.15 13.08
N THR A 151 -4.01 4.07 13.78
CA THR A 151 -5.08 3.74 14.71
C THR A 151 -6.24 3.02 14.02
N GLU A 152 -6.68 3.50 12.86
CA GLU A 152 -7.77 2.88 12.12
C GLU A 152 -7.35 1.53 11.49
N ILE A 153 -6.09 1.39 11.06
CA ILE A 153 -5.56 0.11 10.57
C ILE A 153 -5.51 -0.91 11.72
N ASN A 154 -4.97 -0.54 12.87
CA ASN A 154 -4.93 -1.41 14.05
C ASN A 154 -6.31 -1.86 14.47
N ARG A 155 -7.30 -0.94 14.45
CA ARG A 155 -8.69 -1.26 14.72
C ARG A 155 -9.27 -2.23 13.69
N PHE A 156 -8.99 -2.00 12.40
CA PHE A 156 -9.42 -2.88 11.31
C PHE A 156 -8.85 -4.30 11.47
N ILE A 157 -7.55 -4.40 11.76
CA ILE A 157 -6.87 -5.69 12.01
C ILE A 157 -7.50 -6.40 13.20
N SER A 158 -7.62 -5.72 14.34
CA SER A 158 -8.15 -6.28 15.57
C SER A 158 -9.61 -6.72 15.44
N ASN A 159 -10.47 -5.87 14.85
CA ASN A 159 -11.90 -6.17 14.70
C ASN A 159 -12.19 -7.34 13.78
N ASN A 160 -11.27 -7.67 12.88
CA ASN A 160 -11.44 -8.75 11.92
C ASN A 160 -10.53 -9.96 12.20
N GLY A 161 -9.79 -9.95 13.32
CA GLY A 161 -8.89 -11.05 13.68
C GLY A 161 -7.77 -11.32 12.66
N LEU A 162 -7.33 -10.28 11.94
CA LEU A 162 -6.37 -10.43 10.86
C LEU A 162 -4.95 -10.64 11.42
N LEU A 163 -4.22 -11.55 10.81
CA LEU A 163 -2.80 -11.72 11.03
C LEU A 163 -2.05 -11.01 9.90
N MET A 164 -1.26 -10.02 10.24
CA MET A 164 -0.45 -9.26 9.27
C MET A 164 1.01 -9.23 9.70
N SER A 165 1.91 -9.32 8.74
CA SER A 165 3.32 -9.02 8.96
C SER A 165 3.55 -7.51 9.08
N GLN A 166 4.72 -7.09 9.58
CA GLN A 166 5.08 -5.68 9.66
C GLN A 166 5.05 -5.01 8.28
N CYS A 167 5.57 -5.65 7.24
CA CYS A 167 5.57 -5.08 5.90
C CYS A 167 4.16 -4.91 5.31
N GLN A 168 3.21 -5.79 5.63
CA GLN A 168 1.81 -5.63 5.24
C GLN A 168 1.19 -4.44 5.97
N PHE A 169 1.43 -4.32 7.27
CA PHE A 169 0.99 -3.16 8.06
C PHE A 169 1.57 -1.85 7.51
N ASP A 170 2.87 -1.82 7.22
CA ASP A 170 3.57 -0.68 6.66
C ASP A 170 2.98 -0.24 5.31
N ALA A 171 2.65 -1.19 4.44
CA ALA A 171 2.00 -0.91 3.16
C ALA A 171 0.62 -0.25 3.36
N LEU A 172 -0.19 -0.73 4.32
CA LEU A 172 -1.48 -0.12 4.64
C LEU A 172 -1.30 1.28 5.25
N ALA A 173 -0.28 1.48 6.07
CA ALA A 173 0.00 2.78 6.68
C ALA A 173 0.45 3.80 5.62
N SER A 174 1.32 3.42 4.71
CA SER A 174 1.72 4.25 3.57
C SER A 174 0.54 4.61 2.68
N PHE A 175 -0.32 3.64 2.37
CA PHE A 175 -1.56 3.89 1.63
C PHE A 175 -2.45 4.90 2.37
N SER A 176 -2.67 4.70 3.68
CA SER A 176 -3.51 5.58 4.51
C SER A 176 -2.94 7.00 4.57
N TYR A 177 -1.64 7.15 4.62
CA TYR A 177 -0.99 8.45 4.64
C TYR A 177 -1.30 9.25 3.38
N ASN A 178 -1.36 8.59 2.22
CA ASN A 178 -1.65 9.22 0.94
C ASN A 178 -3.14 9.51 0.71
N VAL A 179 -4.04 8.59 1.12
CA VAL A 179 -5.47 8.67 0.76
C VAL A 179 -6.38 9.00 1.95
N GLY A 180 -5.81 9.06 3.14
CA GLY A 180 -6.54 9.29 4.40
C GLY A 180 -6.95 7.99 5.09
N ALA A 181 -7.14 8.07 6.41
CA ALA A 181 -7.45 6.91 7.26
C ALA A 181 -8.91 6.43 7.19
N GLY A 182 -9.80 7.19 6.57
CA GLY A 182 -11.24 6.89 6.49
C GLY A 182 -11.59 5.58 5.80
N TYR A 183 -10.67 5.02 5.04
CA TYR A 183 -10.86 3.73 4.35
C TYR A 183 -11.04 2.54 5.30
N TRP A 184 -10.53 2.63 6.53
CA TRP A 184 -10.50 1.50 7.47
C TRP A 184 -11.67 1.50 8.46
N ASN A 185 -12.37 2.60 8.63
CA ASN A 185 -13.46 2.75 9.63
C ASN A 185 -14.83 2.22 9.17
N GLY A 186 -14.93 1.71 7.96
CA GLY A 186 -16.16 1.09 7.46
C GLY A 186 -17.17 2.05 6.83
N SER A 187 -16.91 3.35 6.81
CA SER A 187 -17.86 4.38 6.33
C SER A 187 -17.91 4.50 4.79
N GLY A 188 -17.23 3.65 4.02
CA GLY A 188 -17.22 3.70 2.57
C GLY A 188 -16.99 2.34 1.92
N ASN A 189 -17.31 2.25 0.62
CA ASN A 189 -17.02 1.08 -0.20
C ASN A 189 -15.52 1.04 -0.49
N CYS A 190 -14.74 0.37 0.36
CA CYS A 190 -13.31 0.23 0.20
C CYS A 190 -12.96 -1.11 -0.44
N TYR A 191 -12.70 -1.10 -1.74
CA TYR A 191 -12.30 -2.31 -2.48
C TYR A 191 -11.05 -2.96 -1.89
N VAL A 192 -10.05 -2.17 -1.49
CA VAL A 192 -8.81 -2.67 -0.86
C VAL A 192 -9.12 -3.46 0.41
N ARG A 193 -10.03 -2.96 1.24
CA ARG A 193 -10.46 -3.66 2.46
C ARG A 193 -11.13 -5.00 2.14
N THR A 194 -11.99 -5.04 1.11
CA THR A 194 -12.65 -6.27 0.66
C THR A 194 -11.62 -7.28 0.14
N VAL A 195 -10.65 -6.84 -0.64
CA VAL A 195 -9.56 -7.71 -1.15
C VAL A 195 -8.74 -8.29 0.00
N ILE A 196 -8.37 -7.49 0.98
CA ILE A 196 -7.62 -7.95 2.15
C ILE A 196 -8.43 -9.00 2.93
N MET A 197 -9.71 -8.74 3.19
CA MET A 197 -10.58 -9.69 3.89
C MET A 197 -10.68 -11.02 3.14
N ASN A 198 -10.84 -10.99 1.83
CA ASN A 198 -10.94 -12.20 1.01
C ASN A 198 -9.60 -12.95 0.88
N ALA A 199 -8.47 -12.23 0.94
CA ALA A 199 -7.15 -12.84 0.84
C ALA A 199 -6.66 -13.49 2.13
N VAL A 200 -7.10 -12.98 3.29
CA VAL A 200 -6.62 -13.41 4.61
C VAL A 200 -7.60 -14.39 5.28
N VAL A 201 -8.87 -14.35 4.92
CA VAL A 201 -9.88 -15.32 5.36
C VAL A 201 -10.15 -16.27 4.20
N PRO A 202 -9.64 -17.52 4.24
CA PRO A 202 -9.98 -18.48 3.20
C PRO A 202 -11.50 -18.71 3.19
N PRO A 203 -12.13 -18.88 2.01
CA PRO A 203 -13.54 -19.21 1.93
C PRO A 203 -13.81 -20.51 2.70
N GLN A 204 -14.77 -20.44 3.61
CA GLN A 204 -15.26 -21.60 4.36
C GLN A 204 -16.07 -22.51 3.45
#